data_5ed7a5e786ff8d65c0574a7519dcd093
#
_entry.id   5ed7a5e786ff8d65c0574a7519dcd093
#
_cell.length_a   1.000
_cell.length_b   1.000
_cell.length_c   1.000
_cell.angle_alpha   90.00
_cell.angle_beta   90.00
_cell.angle_gamma   90.00
#
_symmetry.space_group_name_H-M   'P 1'
#
loop_
_entity.id
_entity.type
_entity.pdbx_description
1 polymer ?
#
loop_
_entity_poly.entity_id
_entity_poly.type
_entity_poly.pdbx_seq_one_letter_code
_entity_poly.pdbx_strand_id
1 'polypeptide(L)'
;MKITSNFTVARILERDDFTKRYNNNQPISLHEFLYPTMQAYDSVCIDADVELGGTDQLFNLLAGRELMEKMGMEPQVCLTLPLLEGTDGVKKMSKSYGNYIGLTDEAADMFGKVMSIPDELMVKYYRLASTEAVDEIDRIEAGLAADELHPNKVKRALARNIVAAYYDLSLIHI
;
A
#
# COMPACT_ATOMS: atom_id res chain seq x y z
N MET A 1 7.11 -26.53 -14.11
CA MET A 1 7.16 -26.30 -15.56
C MET A 1 5.80 -25.96 -16.19
N LYS A 2 4.70 -26.64 -15.88
CA LYS A 2 3.38 -26.32 -16.48
C LYS A 2 2.90 -24.87 -16.23
N ILE A 3 3.24 -24.27 -15.09
CA ILE A 3 2.83 -22.90 -14.75
C ILE A 3 3.67 -21.88 -15.51
N THR A 4 5.00 -22.05 -15.49
CA THR A 4 5.93 -21.12 -16.12
C THR A 4 5.79 -21.05 -17.65
N SER A 5 5.27 -22.11 -18.30
CA SER A 5 4.99 -22.11 -19.74
C SER A 5 3.86 -21.16 -20.16
N ASN A 6 3.09 -20.66 -19.21
CA ASN A 6 2.05 -19.64 -19.47
C ASN A 6 2.59 -18.21 -19.53
N PHE A 7 3.87 -18.00 -19.16
CA PHE A 7 4.49 -16.69 -19.16
C PHE A 7 5.62 -16.62 -20.19
N THR A 8 5.73 -15.51 -20.87
CA THR A 8 6.88 -15.23 -21.75
C THR A 8 7.91 -14.38 -21.02
N VAL A 9 9.19 -14.51 -21.40
CA VAL A 9 10.26 -13.64 -20.89
C VAL A 9 9.95 -12.17 -21.16
N ALA A 10 9.42 -11.86 -22.37
CA ALA A 10 9.02 -10.49 -22.72
C ALA A 10 8.00 -9.94 -21.73
N ARG A 11 6.96 -10.72 -21.39
CA ARG A 11 5.92 -10.31 -20.42
C ARG A 11 6.50 -10.06 -19.02
N ILE A 12 7.40 -10.94 -18.55
CA ILE A 12 8.02 -10.76 -17.23
C ILE A 12 8.92 -9.51 -17.19
N LEU A 13 9.61 -9.21 -18.30
CA LEU A 13 10.46 -8.02 -18.41
C LEU A 13 9.68 -6.68 -18.39
N GLU A 14 8.36 -6.68 -18.59
CA GLU A 14 7.51 -5.48 -18.45
C GLU A 14 7.37 -5.02 -17.00
N ARG A 15 7.70 -5.87 -16.01
CA ARG A 15 7.73 -5.47 -14.62
C ARG A 15 8.76 -4.35 -14.42
N ASP A 16 8.35 -3.27 -13.76
CA ASP A 16 9.06 -1.99 -13.71
C ASP A 16 10.54 -2.10 -13.26
N ASP A 17 10.81 -2.91 -12.24
CA ASP A 17 12.18 -3.15 -11.75
C ASP A 17 13.02 -3.96 -12.77
N PHE A 18 12.42 -4.94 -13.43
CA PHE A 18 13.12 -5.71 -14.48
C PHE A 18 13.38 -4.87 -15.72
N THR A 19 12.39 -4.04 -16.14
CA THR A 19 12.57 -3.07 -17.23
C THR A 19 13.75 -2.14 -16.95
N LYS A 20 13.80 -1.55 -15.74
CA LYS A 20 14.88 -0.63 -15.35
C LYS A 20 16.25 -1.33 -15.34
N ARG A 21 16.32 -2.52 -14.74
CA ARG A 21 17.57 -3.29 -14.65
C ARG A 21 18.04 -3.74 -16.02
N TYR A 22 17.13 -4.24 -16.87
CA TYR A 22 17.45 -4.67 -18.22
C TYR A 22 18.00 -3.52 -19.07
N ASN A 23 17.35 -2.35 -19.05
CA ASN A 23 17.78 -1.19 -19.81
C ASN A 23 19.12 -0.61 -19.32
N ASN A 24 19.44 -0.81 -18.04
CA ASN A 24 20.70 -0.37 -17.42
C ASN A 24 21.81 -1.46 -17.48
N ASN A 25 21.61 -2.56 -18.22
CA ASN A 25 22.51 -3.70 -18.28
C ASN A 25 22.88 -4.28 -16.90
N GLN A 26 21.95 -4.20 -15.95
CA GLN A 26 22.10 -4.80 -14.63
C GLN A 26 21.66 -6.27 -14.66
N PRO A 27 22.34 -7.17 -13.94
CA PRO A 27 22.01 -8.59 -13.98
C PRO A 27 20.62 -8.87 -13.41
N ILE A 28 19.89 -9.77 -14.07
CA ILE A 28 18.62 -10.35 -13.60
C ILE A 28 18.82 -11.86 -13.58
N SER A 29 18.67 -12.46 -12.40
CA SER A 29 18.84 -13.91 -12.25
C SER A 29 17.58 -14.66 -12.69
N LEU A 30 17.72 -15.82 -13.32
CA LEU A 30 16.59 -16.60 -13.83
C LEU A 30 15.55 -16.96 -12.75
N HIS A 31 15.99 -17.20 -11.52
CA HIS A 31 15.07 -17.52 -10.42
C HIS A 31 14.16 -16.33 -10.05
N GLU A 32 14.58 -15.09 -10.31
CA GLU A 32 13.76 -13.91 -10.03
C GLU A 32 12.49 -13.88 -10.91
N PHE A 33 12.53 -14.46 -12.10
CA PHE A 33 11.35 -14.58 -12.97
C PHE A 33 10.29 -15.55 -12.43
N LEU A 34 10.67 -16.43 -11.49
CA LEU A 34 9.74 -17.36 -10.88
C LEU A 34 8.83 -16.67 -9.85
N TYR A 35 9.29 -15.58 -9.23
CA TYR A 35 8.52 -14.87 -8.20
C TYR A 35 7.13 -14.43 -8.70
N PRO A 36 7.00 -13.66 -9.81
CA PRO A 36 5.69 -13.28 -10.32
C PRO A 36 4.82 -14.47 -10.72
N THR A 37 5.44 -15.53 -11.24
CA THR A 37 4.70 -16.73 -11.65
C THR A 37 4.21 -17.55 -10.46
N MET A 38 4.96 -17.57 -9.37
CA MET A 38 4.54 -18.25 -8.12
C MET A 38 3.39 -17.48 -7.46
N GLN A 39 3.50 -16.14 -7.35
CA GLN A 39 2.41 -15.32 -6.82
C GLN A 39 1.14 -15.46 -7.69
N ALA A 40 1.27 -15.46 -9.02
CA ALA A 40 0.16 -15.71 -9.92
C ALA A 40 -0.51 -17.07 -9.67
N TYR A 41 0.28 -18.09 -9.34
CA TYR A 41 -0.25 -19.41 -9.03
C TYR A 41 -0.94 -19.48 -7.67
N ASP A 42 -0.54 -18.66 -6.71
CA ASP A 42 -1.24 -18.55 -5.43
C ASP A 42 -2.69 -18.11 -5.64
N SER A 43 -2.94 -17.11 -6.51
CA SER A 43 -4.30 -16.67 -6.87
C SER A 43 -5.14 -17.81 -7.46
N VAL A 44 -4.53 -18.64 -8.31
CA VAL A 44 -5.18 -19.84 -8.87
C VAL A 44 -5.51 -20.86 -7.78
N CYS A 45 -4.56 -21.12 -6.87
CA CYS A 45 -4.73 -22.14 -5.81
C CYS A 45 -5.83 -21.82 -4.82
N ILE A 46 -6.04 -20.52 -4.54
CA ILE A 46 -7.09 -20.07 -3.60
C ILE A 46 -8.40 -19.73 -4.31
N ASP A 47 -8.45 -19.83 -5.64
CA ASP A 47 -9.61 -19.45 -6.46
C ASP A 47 -10.13 -18.05 -6.11
N ALA A 48 -9.21 -17.07 -6.18
CA ALA A 48 -9.46 -15.72 -5.70
C ALA A 48 -10.48 -14.97 -6.57
N ASP A 49 -11.53 -14.42 -5.97
CA ASP A 49 -12.47 -13.52 -6.64
C ASP A 49 -11.92 -12.10 -6.75
N VAL A 50 -11.26 -11.65 -5.70
CA VAL A 50 -10.68 -10.29 -5.59
C VAL A 50 -9.31 -10.38 -4.92
N GLU A 51 -8.29 -9.76 -5.53
CA GLU A 51 -6.97 -9.62 -4.93
C GLU A 51 -6.66 -8.14 -4.69
N LEU A 52 -6.27 -7.82 -3.44
CA LEU A 52 -5.92 -6.47 -2.99
C LEU A 52 -4.41 -6.31 -2.94
N GLY A 53 -3.89 -5.17 -3.38
CA GLY A 53 -2.47 -4.87 -3.26
C GLY A 53 -2.14 -3.39 -3.29
N GLY A 54 -0.88 -3.07 -3.05
CA GLY A 54 -0.36 -1.74 -3.35
C GLY A 54 -0.21 -1.54 -4.86
N THR A 55 -0.16 -0.29 -5.31
CA THR A 55 0.07 0.04 -6.74
C THR A 55 1.36 -0.57 -7.28
N ASP A 56 2.36 -0.81 -6.42
CA ASP A 56 3.61 -1.51 -6.77
C ASP A 56 3.42 -3.00 -7.06
N GLN A 57 2.29 -3.60 -6.69
CA GLN A 57 1.93 -5.00 -6.91
C GLN A 57 1.08 -5.22 -8.17
N LEU A 58 0.66 -4.16 -8.86
CA LEU A 58 -0.27 -4.26 -9.99
C LEU A 58 0.18 -5.29 -11.04
N PHE A 59 1.46 -5.32 -11.38
CA PHE A 59 1.98 -6.31 -12.34
C PHE A 59 1.74 -7.75 -11.87
N ASN A 60 2.02 -8.04 -10.60
CA ASN A 60 1.87 -9.38 -10.04
C ASN A 60 0.39 -9.79 -9.97
N LEU A 61 -0.50 -8.87 -9.59
CA LEU A 61 -1.95 -9.10 -9.56
C LEU A 61 -2.51 -9.40 -10.95
N LEU A 62 -2.08 -8.65 -11.97
CA LEU A 62 -2.47 -8.88 -13.35
C LEU A 62 -1.90 -10.19 -13.90
N ALA A 63 -0.70 -10.60 -13.47
CA ALA A 63 -0.14 -11.90 -13.82
C ALA A 63 -0.99 -13.06 -13.26
N GLY A 64 -1.52 -12.92 -12.05
CA GLY A 64 -2.49 -13.85 -11.45
C GLY A 64 -3.74 -13.95 -12.30
N ARG A 65 -4.35 -12.83 -12.63
CA ARG A 65 -5.53 -12.73 -13.49
C ARG A 65 -5.32 -13.41 -14.85
N GLU A 66 -4.21 -13.10 -15.53
CA GLU A 66 -3.85 -13.72 -16.82
C GLU A 66 -3.67 -15.24 -16.71
N LEU A 67 -3.10 -15.73 -15.61
CA LEU A 67 -2.93 -17.16 -15.40
C LEU A 67 -4.28 -17.87 -15.18
N MET A 68 -5.18 -17.28 -14.40
CA MET A 68 -6.53 -17.80 -14.18
C MET A 68 -7.28 -17.95 -15.51
N GLU A 69 -7.26 -16.93 -16.38
CA GLU A 69 -7.86 -17.01 -17.73
C GLU A 69 -7.28 -18.18 -18.54
N LYS A 70 -5.96 -18.34 -18.57
CA LYS A 70 -5.28 -19.40 -19.29
C LYS A 70 -5.58 -20.79 -18.74
N MET A 71 -5.99 -20.89 -17.49
CA MET A 71 -6.40 -22.13 -16.83
C MET A 71 -7.90 -22.35 -16.91
N GLY A 72 -8.67 -21.49 -17.58
CA GLY A 72 -10.10 -21.61 -17.78
C GLY A 72 -10.94 -21.23 -16.54
N MET A 73 -10.35 -20.47 -15.62
CA MET A 73 -11.00 -19.94 -14.42
C MET A 73 -11.57 -18.55 -14.68
N GLU A 74 -12.54 -18.11 -13.87
CA GLU A 74 -12.98 -16.72 -13.85
C GLU A 74 -11.86 -15.82 -13.35
N PRO A 75 -11.45 -14.79 -14.10
CA PRO A 75 -10.31 -13.95 -13.72
C PRO A 75 -10.66 -13.05 -12.53
N GLN A 76 -9.80 -13.04 -11.51
CA GLN A 76 -9.97 -12.21 -10.32
C GLN A 76 -10.07 -10.70 -10.63
N VAL A 77 -10.75 -9.94 -9.79
CA VAL A 77 -10.70 -8.49 -9.77
C VAL A 77 -9.44 -8.03 -9.04
N CYS A 78 -8.64 -7.16 -9.68
CA CYS A 78 -7.46 -6.57 -9.06
C CYS A 78 -7.82 -5.17 -8.52
N LEU A 79 -7.71 -4.98 -7.19
CA LEU A 79 -7.90 -3.68 -6.56
C LEU A 79 -6.57 -3.21 -5.96
N THR A 80 -6.11 -2.03 -6.40
CA THR A 80 -4.85 -1.47 -5.88
C THR A 80 -5.08 -0.14 -5.18
N LEU A 81 -4.32 0.06 -4.09
CA LEU A 81 -4.30 1.29 -3.32
C LEU A 81 -2.90 1.93 -3.40
N PRO A 82 -2.82 3.27 -3.36
CA PRO A 82 -1.54 3.96 -3.25
C PRO A 82 -0.75 3.50 -2.03
N LEU A 83 0.57 3.46 -2.16
CA LEU A 83 1.44 3.17 -1.03
C LEU A 83 1.43 4.33 -0.04
N LEU A 84 1.39 4.00 1.26
CA LEU A 84 1.52 4.96 2.34
C LEU A 84 3.00 5.06 2.73
N GLU A 85 3.54 6.28 2.77
CA GLU A 85 4.88 6.56 3.30
C GLU A 85 4.87 6.38 4.82
N GLY A 86 6.02 5.98 5.36
CA GLY A 86 6.21 5.88 6.81
C GLY A 86 6.41 7.24 7.49
N THR A 87 6.72 7.19 8.77
CA THR A 87 6.95 8.38 9.61
C THR A 87 8.11 9.26 9.13
N ASP A 88 9.01 8.69 8.30
CA ASP A 88 10.11 9.42 7.65
C ASP A 88 9.66 10.33 6.48
N GLY A 89 8.43 10.16 6.01
CA GLY A 89 7.85 10.97 4.94
C GLY A 89 8.39 10.70 3.53
N VAL A 90 9.26 9.72 3.36
CA VAL A 90 9.98 9.49 2.09
C VAL A 90 9.79 8.07 1.58
N LYS A 91 10.06 7.07 2.43
CA LYS A 91 10.00 5.67 2.05
C LYS A 91 8.63 5.10 2.35
N LYS A 92 8.21 4.11 1.55
CA LYS A 92 7.00 3.35 1.89
C LYS A 92 7.09 2.80 3.31
N MET A 93 5.97 2.80 4.02
CA MET A 93 5.89 2.25 5.36
C MET A 93 6.32 0.78 5.38
N SER A 94 7.29 0.44 6.23
CA SER A 94 7.80 -0.92 6.34
C SER A 94 8.45 -1.19 7.70
N LYS A 95 8.25 -2.39 8.23
CA LYS A 95 8.94 -2.86 9.43
C LYS A 95 10.46 -2.84 9.27
N SER A 96 10.96 -3.23 8.09
CA SER A 96 12.40 -3.28 7.79
C SER A 96 13.07 -1.90 7.76
N TYR A 97 12.32 -0.84 7.53
CA TYR A 97 12.82 0.55 7.57
C TYR A 97 12.64 1.21 8.94
N GLY A 98 11.90 0.58 9.86
CA GLY A 98 11.63 1.16 11.17
C GLY A 98 10.73 2.41 11.15
N ASN A 99 10.13 2.72 10.00
CA ASN A 99 9.28 3.92 9.77
C ASN A 99 7.78 3.62 9.84
N TYR A 100 7.41 2.48 10.42
CA TYR A 100 6.03 2.02 10.46
C TYR A 100 5.28 2.48 11.71
N ILE A 101 3.95 2.55 11.57
CA ILE A 101 2.99 2.66 12.66
C ILE A 101 2.35 1.28 12.80
N GLY A 102 2.61 0.60 13.91
CA GLY A 102 2.11 -0.76 14.12
C GLY A 102 0.67 -0.77 14.61
N LEU A 103 -0.15 -1.69 14.09
CA LEU A 103 -1.53 -1.88 14.56
C LEU A 103 -1.59 -2.38 16.01
N THR A 104 -0.51 -2.98 16.50
CA THR A 104 -0.34 -3.48 17.85
C THR A 104 0.52 -2.58 18.73
N ASP A 105 0.90 -1.40 18.25
CA ASP A 105 1.59 -0.41 19.08
C ASP A 105 0.65 0.06 20.20
N GLU A 106 1.19 0.40 21.36
CA GLU A 106 0.40 1.04 22.42
C GLU A 106 -0.27 2.31 21.90
N ALA A 107 -1.49 2.63 22.41
CA ALA A 107 -2.29 3.74 21.92
C ALA A 107 -1.52 5.08 21.93
N ALA A 108 -0.74 5.34 22.98
CA ALA A 108 0.09 6.54 23.09
C ALA A 108 1.23 6.57 22.06
N ASP A 109 1.88 5.42 21.80
CA ASP A 109 2.94 5.30 20.80
C ASP A 109 2.38 5.49 19.38
N MET A 110 1.24 4.84 19.08
CA MET A 110 0.56 5.02 17.80
C MET A 110 0.21 6.50 17.57
N PHE A 111 -0.36 7.16 18.58
CA PHE A 111 -0.66 8.59 18.51
C PHE A 111 0.61 9.43 18.25
N GLY A 112 1.68 9.18 19.01
CA GLY A 112 2.96 9.89 18.87
C GLY A 112 3.57 9.71 17.48
N LYS A 113 3.52 8.50 16.92
CA LYS A 113 3.99 8.21 15.57
C LYS A 113 3.17 8.93 14.50
N VAL A 114 1.84 8.97 14.62
CA VAL A 114 1.00 9.75 13.69
C VAL A 114 1.31 11.24 13.81
N MET A 115 1.52 11.76 15.03
CA MET A 115 1.93 13.15 15.23
C MET A 115 3.30 13.49 14.63
N SER A 116 4.18 12.50 14.45
CA SER A 116 5.53 12.71 13.91
C SER A 116 5.62 12.74 12.38
N ILE A 117 4.55 12.36 11.66
CA ILE A 117 4.58 12.42 10.19
C ILE A 117 4.77 13.86 9.69
N PRO A 118 5.40 14.10 8.53
CA PRO A 118 5.43 15.40 7.88
C PRO A 118 4.03 15.96 7.59
N ASP A 119 3.88 17.28 7.64
CA ASP A 119 2.58 17.93 7.44
C ASP A 119 2.02 17.67 6.03
N GLU A 120 2.90 17.57 5.03
CA GLU A 120 2.54 17.28 3.64
C GLU A 120 1.86 15.91 3.47
N LEU A 121 2.08 14.98 4.39
CA LEU A 121 1.45 13.66 4.35
C LEU A 121 0.09 13.60 5.04
N MET A 122 -0.32 14.61 5.80
CA MET A 122 -1.56 14.56 6.58
C MET A 122 -2.78 14.19 5.75
N VAL A 123 -2.98 14.87 4.61
CA VAL A 123 -4.14 14.61 3.74
C VAL A 123 -4.11 13.19 3.20
N LYS A 124 -2.92 12.70 2.81
CA LYS A 124 -2.77 11.32 2.35
C LYS A 124 -3.11 10.31 3.43
N TYR A 125 -2.69 10.55 4.68
CA TYR A 125 -3.06 9.70 5.82
C TYR A 125 -4.56 9.75 6.12
N TYR A 126 -5.19 10.92 6.01
CA TYR A 126 -6.64 11.02 6.10
C TYR A 126 -7.33 10.13 5.05
N ARG A 127 -6.89 10.20 3.80
CA ARG A 127 -7.51 9.44 2.68
C ARG A 127 -7.28 7.93 2.77
N LEU A 128 -6.15 7.47 3.30
CA LEU A 128 -5.74 6.06 3.25
C LEU A 128 -5.83 5.32 4.58
N ALA A 129 -5.83 6.02 5.71
CA ALA A 129 -5.72 5.41 7.03
C ALA A 129 -6.76 5.90 8.04
N SER A 130 -7.59 6.91 7.72
CA SER A 130 -8.63 7.38 8.63
C SER A 130 -10.01 6.80 8.30
N THR A 131 -10.94 6.96 9.23
CA THR A 131 -12.36 6.62 9.06
C THR A 131 -13.22 7.83 8.68
N GLU A 132 -12.59 8.96 8.38
CA GLU A 132 -13.31 10.20 8.01
C GLU A 132 -13.99 10.08 6.65
N ALA A 133 -15.11 10.76 6.49
CA ALA A 133 -15.81 10.84 5.22
C ALA A 133 -15.00 11.66 4.19
N VAL A 134 -15.10 11.30 2.93
CA VAL A 134 -14.35 11.96 1.84
C VAL A 134 -14.64 13.46 1.78
N ASP A 135 -15.91 13.87 1.94
CA ASP A 135 -16.29 15.29 1.94
C ASP A 135 -15.63 16.09 3.06
N GLU A 136 -15.42 15.47 4.22
CA GLU A 136 -14.73 16.12 5.36
C GLU A 136 -13.21 16.21 5.08
N ILE A 137 -12.63 15.17 4.47
CA ILE A 137 -11.22 15.19 4.06
C ILE A 137 -10.97 16.31 3.05
N ASP A 138 -11.88 16.51 2.08
CA ASP A 138 -11.77 17.56 1.08
C ASP A 138 -11.87 18.97 1.73
N ARG A 139 -12.72 19.15 2.76
CA ARG A 139 -12.77 20.39 3.55
C ARG A 139 -11.50 20.64 4.34
N ILE A 140 -10.95 19.60 4.95
CA ILE A 140 -9.67 19.69 5.69
C ILE A 140 -8.55 20.10 4.73
N GLU A 141 -8.45 19.49 3.56
CA GLU A 141 -7.45 19.83 2.54
C GLU A 141 -7.59 21.29 2.09
N ALA A 142 -8.80 21.72 1.77
CA ALA A 142 -9.08 23.11 1.38
C ALA A 142 -8.74 24.11 2.49
N GLY A 143 -9.11 23.81 3.73
CA GLY A 143 -8.85 24.66 4.89
C GLY A 143 -7.36 24.77 5.24
N LEU A 144 -6.58 23.70 5.06
CA LEU A 144 -5.12 23.73 5.20
C LEU A 144 -4.48 24.57 4.08
N ALA A 145 -4.95 24.43 2.84
CA ALA A 145 -4.42 25.18 1.70
C ALA A 145 -4.74 26.69 1.81
N ALA A 146 -5.84 27.07 2.47
CA ALA A 146 -6.26 28.46 2.71
C ALA A 146 -5.68 29.07 4.01
N ASP A 147 -4.83 28.36 4.77
CA ASP A 147 -4.37 28.74 6.12
C ASP A 147 -5.50 28.99 7.13
N GLU A 148 -6.70 28.48 6.90
CA GLU A 148 -7.85 28.56 7.81
C GLU A 148 -7.77 27.53 8.94
N LEU A 149 -7.10 26.41 8.70
CA LEU A 149 -6.91 25.33 9.66
C LEU A 149 -5.46 25.24 10.12
N HIS A 150 -5.26 25.16 11.43
CA HIS A 150 -3.91 25.02 11.99
C HIS A 150 -3.42 23.57 11.86
N PRO A 151 -2.27 23.30 11.17
CA PRO A 151 -1.78 21.95 10.89
C PRO A 151 -1.70 21.03 12.12
N ASN A 152 -1.21 21.53 13.25
CA ASN A 152 -1.11 20.74 14.47
C ASN A 152 -2.48 20.29 15.02
N LYS A 153 -3.53 21.12 14.90
CA LYS A 153 -4.88 20.72 15.31
C LYS A 153 -5.43 19.62 14.41
N VAL A 154 -5.24 19.77 13.11
CA VAL A 154 -5.65 18.78 12.11
C VAL A 154 -4.91 17.46 12.31
N LYS A 155 -3.59 17.51 12.51
CA LYS A 155 -2.79 16.30 12.77
C LYS A 155 -3.20 15.61 14.06
N ARG A 156 -3.51 16.36 15.12
CA ARG A 156 -4.03 15.79 16.37
C ARG A 156 -5.40 15.12 16.19
N ALA A 157 -6.27 15.69 15.38
CA ALA A 157 -7.56 15.07 15.04
C ALA A 157 -7.37 13.79 14.25
N LEU A 158 -6.45 13.78 13.24
CA LEU A 158 -6.06 12.58 12.49
C LEU A 158 -5.53 11.49 13.42
N ALA A 159 -4.61 11.83 14.32
CA ALA A 159 -4.03 10.87 15.24
C ALA A 159 -5.10 10.24 16.17
N ARG A 160 -6.04 11.03 16.65
CA ARG A 160 -7.19 10.54 17.43
C ARG A 160 -8.09 9.62 16.61
N ASN A 161 -8.40 10.00 15.37
CA ASN A 161 -9.23 9.17 14.46
C ASN A 161 -8.60 7.82 14.20
N ILE A 162 -7.31 7.80 13.84
CA ILE A 162 -6.58 6.54 13.57
C ILE A 162 -6.54 5.67 14.84
N VAL A 163 -6.19 6.23 15.99
CA VAL A 163 -6.14 5.46 17.24
C VAL A 163 -7.51 4.94 17.63
N ALA A 164 -8.58 5.74 17.44
CA ALA A 164 -9.94 5.33 17.74
C ALA A 164 -10.44 4.14 16.93
N ALA A 165 -9.84 3.88 15.76
CA ALA A 165 -10.18 2.71 14.97
C ALA A 165 -9.70 1.37 15.60
N TYR A 166 -8.75 1.42 16.53
CA TYR A 166 -8.12 0.25 17.15
C TYR A 166 -8.27 0.20 18.68
N TYR A 167 -8.44 1.36 19.32
CA TYR A 167 -8.45 1.51 20.77
C TYR A 167 -9.61 2.38 21.25
N ASP A 168 -10.07 2.14 22.48
CA ASP A 168 -10.94 3.08 23.15
C ASP A 168 -10.18 4.38 23.47
N LEU A 169 -10.72 5.53 23.07
CA LEU A 169 -10.10 6.84 23.30
C LEU A 169 -9.93 7.19 24.78
N SER A 170 -10.65 6.51 25.68
CA SER A 170 -10.46 6.67 27.13
C SER A 170 -9.06 6.23 27.61
N LEU A 171 -8.35 5.43 26.81
CA LEU A 171 -6.97 5.00 27.08
C LEU A 171 -5.92 6.04 26.69
N ILE A 172 -6.32 7.10 26.00
CA ILE A 172 -5.42 8.16 25.55
C ILE A 172 -5.69 9.40 26.42
N HIS A 173 -4.95 9.54 27.50
CA HIS A 173 -4.94 10.76 28.31
C HIS A 173 -4.19 11.88 27.59
N ILE A 174 -4.77 12.44 26.52
CA ILE A 174 -4.19 13.55 25.73
C ILE A 174 -5.17 14.71 25.63
#